data_1483862ac52f9913dc8357fbf557914e
#
_entry.id   1483862ac52f9913dc8357fbf557914e
#
_cell.length_a   1.000
_cell.length_b   1.000
_cell.length_c   1.000
_cell.angle_alpha   90.00
_cell.angle_beta   90.00
_cell.angle_gamma   90.00
#
_symmetry.space_group_name_H-M   'P 1'
#
loop_
_entity.id
_entity.type
_entity.pdbx_description
1 polymer ?
#
loop_
_entity_poly.entity_id
_entity_poly.type
_entity_poly.pdbx_seq_one_letter_code
_entity_poly.pdbx_strand_id
1 'polypeptide(L)'
;MLIPLYVLTVNAFKGQQDILANPFGLGGLTLEPLGRALTNPQFNVVKGYAVTLLFVVAVNVLSVVLAAPAAYVIARSPKRRFRVLMLFFLAGTFIPGQVLVIPVVYVLKTLGLMGTIRGFVLFETVLTLPFSIFLYAGYIATIPAVLDQAAAVDGASRLRTFWQIVFPLMRPAVATMVILNTFSVWNDFVNPQIILGPGSGLYTVTTGVYAAVSQYSTDYTVVFPTLLLAIAPLLVFFVFMQRHIISGLTAGATKG
;
A
#
# COMPACT_ATOMS: atom_id res chain seq x y z
N MET A 1 1.59 -23.13 -1.19
CA MET A 1 0.96 -21.83 -0.94
C MET A 1 -0.55 -21.76 -1.22
N LEU A 2 -1.13 -22.64 -2.05
CA LEU A 2 -2.57 -22.60 -2.37
C LEU A 2 -3.48 -23.22 -1.29
N ILE A 3 -2.96 -24.12 -0.45
CA ILE A 3 -3.75 -24.82 0.59
C ILE A 3 -4.44 -23.85 1.57
N PRO A 4 -3.77 -22.85 2.16
CA PRO A 4 -4.46 -21.92 3.07
C PRO A 4 -5.56 -21.11 2.37
N LEU A 5 -5.37 -20.71 1.11
CA LEU A 5 -6.40 -20.00 0.33
C LEU A 5 -7.58 -20.90 -0.01
N TYR A 6 -7.32 -22.17 -0.31
CA TYR A 6 -8.35 -23.15 -0.51
C TYR A 6 -9.20 -23.33 0.75
N VAL A 7 -8.56 -23.57 1.90
CA VAL A 7 -9.22 -23.73 3.20
C VAL A 7 -10.04 -22.49 3.55
N LEU A 8 -9.45 -21.29 3.39
CA LEU A 8 -10.15 -20.03 3.62
C LEU A 8 -11.40 -19.91 2.74
N THR A 9 -11.24 -20.14 1.44
CA THR A 9 -12.34 -19.98 0.48
C THR A 9 -13.46 -20.99 0.72
N VAL A 10 -13.13 -22.26 0.88
CA VAL A 10 -14.14 -23.31 1.08
C VAL A 10 -14.91 -23.09 2.39
N ASN A 11 -14.21 -22.79 3.49
CA ASN A 11 -14.86 -22.63 4.78
C ASN A 11 -15.61 -21.29 4.93
N ALA A 12 -15.35 -20.30 4.08
CA ALA A 12 -16.14 -19.08 4.03
C ALA A 12 -17.61 -19.30 3.58
N PHE A 13 -17.89 -20.46 3.02
CA PHE A 13 -19.23 -20.85 2.55
C PHE A 13 -19.85 -21.97 3.36
N LYS A 14 -19.31 -22.33 4.54
CA LYS A 14 -19.81 -23.46 5.33
C LYS A 14 -20.40 -23.03 6.67
N GLY A 15 -21.32 -23.86 7.15
CA GLY A 15 -21.80 -23.80 8.53
C GLY A 15 -20.75 -24.26 9.54
N GLN A 16 -20.88 -23.86 10.80
CA GLN A 16 -19.94 -24.17 11.88
C GLN A 16 -19.68 -25.67 12.03
N GLN A 17 -20.73 -26.49 11.96
CA GLN A 17 -20.61 -27.95 12.11
C GLN A 17 -19.82 -28.58 10.96
N ASP A 18 -20.04 -28.12 9.73
CA ASP A 18 -19.34 -28.63 8.54
C ASP A 18 -17.86 -28.23 8.55
N ILE A 19 -17.55 -27.02 9.04
CA ILE A 19 -16.17 -26.55 9.21
C ILE A 19 -15.42 -27.44 10.19
N LEU A 20 -16.03 -27.73 11.35
CA LEU A 20 -15.40 -28.53 12.40
C LEU A 20 -15.31 -30.02 12.01
N ALA A 21 -16.31 -30.55 11.29
CA ALA A 21 -16.32 -31.95 10.86
C ALA A 21 -15.31 -32.23 9.73
N ASN A 22 -15.26 -31.37 8.73
CA ASN A 22 -14.35 -31.56 7.59
C ASN A 22 -13.97 -30.22 6.93
N PRO A 23 -12.88 -29.54 7.39
CA PRO A 23 -12.48 -28.25 6.86
C PRO A 23 -11.96 -28.30 5.41
N PHE A 24 -11.62 -29.48 4.89
CA PHE A 24 -11.14 -29.66 3.52
C PHE A 24 -12.20 -30.13 2.53
N GLY A 25 -13.35 -30.64 3.02
CA GLY A 25 -14.40 -31.14 2.15
C GLY A 25 -15.20 -30.04 1.47
N LEU A 26 -15.92 -30.39 0.38
CA LEU A 26 -16.77 -29.46 -0.36
C LEU A 26 -18.27 -29.61 0.01
N GLY A 27 -18.60 -30.36 1.06
CA GLY A 27 -19.98 -30.52 1.53
C GLY A 27 -20.47 -29.31 2.33
N GLY A 28 -21.80 -29.11 2.35
CA GLY A 28 -22.43 -28.08 3.20
C GLY A 28 -22.22 -26.63 2.76
N LEU A 29 -21.89 -26.39 1.49
CA LEU A 29 -21.66 -25.03 0.98
C LEU A 29 -22.98 -24.24 0.91
N THR A 30 -22.98 -23.05 1.51
CA THR A 30 -24.09 -22.09 1.55
C THR A 30 -23.58 -20.65 1.48
N LEU A 31 -24.41 -19.72 1.00
CA LEU A 31 -24.07 -18.28 0.96
C LEU A 31 -24.42 -17.54 2.26
N GLU A 32 -25.08 -18.19 3.20
CA GLU A 32 -25.54 -17.57 4.44
C GLU A 32 -24.41 -16.95 5.29
N PRO A 33 -23.24 -17.64 5.51
CA PRO A 33 -22.14 -17.04 6.28
C PRO A 33 -21.58 -15.76 5.62
N LEU A 34 -21.50 -15.75 4.29
CA LEU A 34 -21.05 -14.58 3.53
C LEU A 34 -22.04 -13.41 3.67
N GLY A 35 -23.35 -13.70 3.60
CA GLY A 35 -24.39 -12.69 3.84
C GLY A 35 -24.31 -12.10 5.24
N ARG A 36 -24.10 -12.93 6.28
CA ARG A 36 -23.89 -12.47 7.65
C ARG A 36 -22.65 -11.60 7.81
N ALA A 37 -21.55 -11.94 7.17
CA ALA A 37 -20.33 -11.14 7.20
C ALA A 37 -20.51 -9.76 6.54
N LEU A 38 -21.27 -9.69 5.44
CA LEU A 38 -21.59 -8.42 4.76
C LEU A 38 -22.50 -7.51 5.57
N THR A 39 -23.38 -8.08 6.39
CA THR A 39 -24.35 -7.33 7.23
C THR A 39 -23.94 -7.21 8.69
N ASN A 40 -22.69 -7.54 9.03
CA ASN A 40 -22.19 -7.50 10.39
C ASN A 40 -22.28 -6.07 10.95
N PRO A 41 -23.03 -5.81 12.05
CA PRO A 41 -23.20 -4.47 12.60
C PRO A 41 -21.93 -3.88 13.18
N GLN A 42 -20.94 -4.71 13.52
CA GLN A 42 -19.68 -4.28 14.13
C GLN A 42 -18.59 -3.97 13.12
N PHE A 43 -18.67 -4.58 11.95
CA PHE A 43 -17.75 -4.34 10.85
C PHE A 43 -18.50 -4.19 9.53
N ASN A 44 -18.76 -2.95 9.16
CA ASN A 44 -19.24 -2.65 7.81
C ASN A 44 -18.08 -2.74 6.82
N VAL A 45 -17.99 -3.87 6.11
CA VAL A 45 -16.91 -4.16 5.17
C VAL A 45 -16.83 -3.14 4.03
N VAL A 46 -17.97 -2.62 3.58
CA VAL A 46 -18.02 -1.59 2.50
C VAL A 46 -17.38 -0.29 2.97
N LYS A 47 -17.66 0.12 4.22
CA LYS A 47 -16.99 1.28 4.82
C LYS A 47 -15.50 1.03 4.98
N GLY A 48 -15.09 -0.16 5.43
CA GLY A 48 -13.70 -0.55 5.52
C GLY A 48 -12.98 -0.47 4.18
N TYR A 49 -13.60 -0.95 3.09
CA TYR A 49 -13.07 -0.82 1.73
C TYR A 49 -12.94 0.64 1.30
N ALA A 50 -13.97 1.45 1.52
CA ALA A 50 -13.95 2.86 1.13
C ALA A 50 -12.82 3.63 1.82
N VAL A 51 -12.63 3.41 3.13
CA VAL A 51 -11.56 4.04 3.91
C VAL A 51 -10.18 3.55 3.47
N THR A 52 -10.01 2.22 3.29
CA THR A 52 -8.74 1.66 2.84
C THR A 52 -8.37 2.14 1.43
N LEU A 53 -9.34 2.15 0.51
CA LEU A 53 -9.12 2.63 -0.85
C LEU A 53 -8.78 4.13 -0.87
N LEU A 54 -9.45 4.94 -0.05
CA LEU A 54 -9.10 6.35 0.13
C LEU A 54 -7.63 6.50 0.55
N PHE A 55 -7.18 5.73 1.54
CA PHE A 55 -5.80 5.78 2.01
C PHE A 55 -4.83 5.32 0.92
N VAL A 56 -5.09 4.20 0.26
CA VAL A 56 -4.27 3.70 -0.86
C VAL A 56 -4.12 4.76 -1.95
N VAL A 57 -5.23 5.37 -2.38
CA VAL A 57 -5.18 6.39 -3.44
C VAL A 57 -4.46 7.65 -2.96
N ALA A 58 -4.79 8.16 -1.78
CA ALA A 58 -4.19 9.39 -1.26
C ALA A 58 -2.67 9.24 -1.04
N VAL A 59 -2.24 8.14 -0.42
CA VAL A 59 -0.81 7.87 -0.19
C VAL A 59 -0.07 7.71 -1.52
N ASN A 60 -0.62 6.96 -2.48
CA ASN A 60 0.02 6.79 -3.78
C ASN A 60 0.14 8.11 -4.55
N VAL A 61 -0.92 8.91 -4.60
CA VAL A 61 -0.88 10.22 -5.28
C VAL A 61 0.16 11.13 -4.65
N LEU A 62 0.14 11.27 -3.32
CA LEU A 62 1.10 12.13 -2.62
C LEU A 62 2.54 11.61 -2.74
N SER A 63 2.74 10.29 -2.62
CA SER A 63 4.06 9.67 -2.80
C SER A 63 4.62 9.95 -4.20
N VAL A 64 3.82 9.77 -5.25
CA VAL A 64 4.26 10.05 -6.63
C VAL A 64 4.56 11.54 -6.83
N VAL A 65 3.67 12.42 -6.38
CA VAL A 65 3.81 13.89 -6.55
C VAL A 65 5.03 14.42 -5.82
N LEU A 66 5.38 13.85 -4.69
CA LEU A 66 6.54 14.30 -3.88
C LEU A 66 7.83 13.59 -4.29
N ALA A 67 7.79 12.25 -4.43
CA ALA A 67 9.00 11.47 -4.68
C ALA A 67 9.54 11.60 -6.10
N ALA A 68 8.67 11.65 -7.13
CA ALA A 68 9.15 11.64 -8.51
C ALA A 68 9.92 12.92 -8.91
N PRO A 69 9.45 14.14 -8.57
CA PRO A 69 10.25 15.35 -8.81
C PRO A 69 11.53 15.39 -7.98
N ALA A 70 11.48 14.95 -6.71
CA ALA A 70 12.66 14.88 -5.85
C ALA A 70 13.72 13.93 -6.43
N ALA A 71 13.30 12.75 -6.87
CA ALA A 71 14.15 11.77 -7.52
C ALA A 71 14.79 12.32 -8.82
N TYR A 72 14.02 13.06 -9.61
CA TYR A 72 14.53 13.71 -10.83
C TYR A 72 15.66 14.70 -10.52
N VAL A 73 15.46 15.59 -9.53
CA VAL A 73 16.49 16.55 -9.12
C VAL A 73 17.73 15.83 -8.60
N ILE A 74 17.57 14.78 -7.81
CA ILE A 74 18.67 13.99 -7.26
C ILE A 74 19.44 13.27 -8.38
N ALA A 75 18.74 12.58 -9.28
CA ALA A 75 19.36 11.78 -10.34
C ALA A 75 20.10 12.63 -11.39
N ARG A 76 19.58 13.83 -11.70
CA ARG A 76 20.17 14.72 -12.71
C ARG A 76 21.24 15.67 -12.18
N SER A 77 21.40 15.75 -10.86
CA SER A 77 22.38 16.68 -10.27
C SER A 77 23.74 16.04 -10.04
N PRO A 78 24.85 16.62 -10.59
CA PRO A 78 26.20 16.13 -10.33
C PRO A 78 26.72 16.53 -8.93
N LYS A 79 26.00 17.39 -8.19
CA LYS A 79 26.46 17.98 -6.93
C LYS A 79 26.50 16.93 -5.81
N ARG A 80 27.62 16.88 -5.06
CA ARG A 80 27.82 15.95 -3.92
C ARG A 80 26.69 15.97 -2.91
N ARG A 81 26.07 17.13 -2.66
CA ARG A 81 24.95 17.27 -1.71
C ARG A 81 23.74 16.38 -2.06
N PHE A 82 23.43 16.21 -3.36
CA PHE A 82 22.31 15.35 -3.77
C PHE A 82 22.65 13.87 -3.65
N ARG A 83 23.92 13.50 -3.80
CA ARG A 83 24.37 12.14 -3.49
C ARG A 83 24.25 11.85 -1.99
N VAL A 84 24.63 12.80 -1.13
CA VAL A 84 24.45 12.67 0.32
C VAL A 84 22.97 12.60 0.68
N LEU A 85 22.12 13.42 0.06
CA LEU A 85 20.67 13.39 0.26
C LEU A 85 20.07 12.02 -0.14
N MET A 86 20.55 11.44 -1.23
CA MET A 86 20.15 10.10 -1.65
C MET A 86 20.53 9.04 -0.62
N LEU A 87 21.76 9.09 -0.08
CA LEU A 87 22.21 8.20 0.98
C LEU A 87 21.38 8.38 2.26
N PHE A 88 20.98 9.62 2.58
CA PHE A 88 20.09 9.89 3.71
C PHE A 88 18.72 9.23 3.53
N PHE A 89 18.09 9.37 2.37
CA PHE A 89 16.83 8.68 2.08
C PHE A 89 17.01 7.16 2.12
N LEU A 90 18.09 6.64 1.53
CA LEU A 90 18.37 5.21 1.55
C LEU A 90 18.55 4.71 3.00
N ALA A 91 19.27 5.44 3.85
CA ALA A 91 19.43 5.10 5.27
C ALA A 91 18.08 5.05 6.00
N GLY A 92 17.14 5.92 5.64
CA GLY A 92 15.77 5.91 6.18
C GLY A 92 15.00 4.62 5.91
N THR A 93 15.29 3.91 4.82
CA THR A 93 14.62 2.63 4.49
C THR A 93 15.01 1.49 5.45
N PHE A 94 16.15 1.60 6.14
CA PHE A 94 16.61 0.59 7.10
C PHE A 94 16.01 0.76 8.50
N ILE A 95 15.32 1.87 8.76
CA ILE A 95 14.68 2.10 10.06
C ILE A 95 13.35 1.34 10.06
N PRO A 96 13.16 0.34 10.95
CA PRO A 96 11.87 -0.35 11.04
C PRO A 96 10.76 0.62 11.43
N GLY A 97 9.68 0.67 10.64
CA GLY A 97 8.56 1.60 10.88
C GLY A 97 7.96 1.48 12.29
N GLN A 98 7.96 0.26 12.85
CA GLN A 98 7.44 -0.01 14.19
C GLN A 98 8.22 0.73 15.30
N VAL A 99 9.52 0.99 15.11
CA VAL A 99 10.33 1.75 16.07
C VAL A 99 9.92 3.22 16.09
N LEU A 100 9.41 3.72 14.96
CA LEU A 100 9.00 5.12 14.81
C LEU A 100 7.61 5.40 15.37
N VAL A 101 6.82 4.39 15.71
CA VAL A 101 5.42 4.55 16.12
C VAL A 101 5.28 5.48 17.32
N ILE A 102 6.07 5.30 18.38
CA ILE A 102 5.98 6.15 19.60
C ILE A 102 6.32 7.61 19.29
N PRO A 103 7.48 7.96 18.69
CA PRO A 103 7.77 9.36 18.34
C PRO A 103 6.74 9.96 17.38
N VAL A 104 6.23 9.18 16.43
CA VAL A 104 5.20 9.65 15.49
C VAL A 104 3.89 9.96 16.20
N VAL A 105 3.43 9.12 17.13
CA VAL A 105 2.25 9.39 17.95
C VAL A 105 2.39 10.73 18.69
N TYR A 106 3.58 11.00 19.22
CA TYR A 106 3.86 12.30 19.87
C TYR A 106 3.70 13.47 18.89
N VAL A 107 4.32 13.38 17.73
CA VAL A 107 4.26 14.43 16.68
C VAL A 107 2.82 14.62 16.20
N LEU A 108 2.10 13.54 15.91
CA LEU A 108 0.71 13.64 15.43
C LEU A 108 -0.23 14.19 16.50
N LYS A 109 -0.02 13.87 17.77
CA LYS A 109 -0.77 14.48 18.89
C LYS A 109 -0.52 15.97 19.01
N THR A 110 0.73 16.42 18.98
CA THR A 110 1.08 17.85 19.06
C THR A 110 0.55 18.65 17.90
N LEU A 111 0.45 18.03 16.71
CA LEU A 111 -0.13 18.65 15.51
C LEU A 111 -1.67 18.56 15.45
N GLY A 112 -2.33 17.88 16.40
CA GLY A 112 -3.78 17.66 16.36
C GLY A 112 -4.23 16.72 15.22
N LEU A 113 -3.35 15.84 14.73
CA LEU A 113 -3.59 14.96 13.61
C LEU A 113 -3.91 13.52 13.99
N MET A 114 -3.81 13.15 15.27
CA MET A 114 -4.21 11.83 15.76
C MET A 114 -5.71 11.59 15.51
N GLY A 115 -6.06 10.35 15.13
CA GLY A 115 -7.44 9.97 14.84
C GLY A 115 -8.01 10.54 13.55
N THR A 116 -7.17 11.13 12.68
CA THR A 116 -7.63 11.80 11.45
C THR A 116 -7.11 11.13 10.18
N ILE A 117 -7.88 11.24 9.09
CA ILE A 117 -7.47 10.81 7.74
C ILE A 117 -6.16 11.49 7.34
N ARG A 118 -6.05 12.81 7.60
CA ARG A 118 -4.85 13.60 7.23
C ARG A 118 -3.60 13.10 7.93
N GLY A 119 -3.70 12.79 9.22
CA GLY A 119 -2.59 12.28 10.02
C GLY A 119 -2.09 10.94 9.51
N PHE A 120 -3.00 10.01 9.23
CA PHE A 120 -2.65 8.71 8.70
C PHE A 120 -2.03 8.81 7.30
N VAL A 121 -2.65 9.55 6.38
CA VAL A 121 -2.15 9.73 5.01
C VAL A 121 -0.77 10.39 5.01
N LEU A 122 -0.56 11.42 5.84
CA LEU A 122 0.74 12.09 5.96
C LEU A 122 1.82 11.12 6.45
N PHE A 123 1.52 10.36 7.49
CA PHE A 123 2.44 9.39 8.06
C PHE A 123 2.85 8.31 7.04
N GLU A 124 1.87 7.64 6.42
CA GLU A 124 2.11 6.61 5.41
C GLU A 124 2.89 7.16 4.21
N THR A 125 2.54 8.37 3.75
CA THR A 125 3.28 9.02 2.67
C THR A 125 4.76 9.19 3.04
N VAL A 126 5.05 9.72 4.23
CA VAL A 126 6.44 9.93 4.68
C VAL A 126 7.21 8.61 4.75
N LEU A 127 6.59 7.54 5.22
CA LEU A 127 7.22 6.20 5.26
C LEU A 127 7.57 5.66 3.87
N THR A 128 6.75 5.95 2.86
CA THR A 128 6.98 5.44 1.49
C THR A 128 7.99 6.28 0.71
N LEU A 129 8.21 7.57 1.07
CA LEU A 129 9.07 8.48 0.32
C LEU A 129 10.52 7.98 0.11
N PRO A 130 11.23 7.47 1.14
CA PRO A 130 12.63 7.07 0.98
C PRO A 130 12.83 6.04 -0.12
N PHE A 131 12.06 4.97 -0.09
CA PHE A 131 12.15 3.90 -1.07
C PHE A 131 11.65 4.34 -2.44
N SER A 132 10.58 5.14 -2.50
CA SER A 132 10.05 5.69 -3.75
C SER A 132 11.09 6.58 -4.45
N ILE A 133 11.75 7.47 -3.71
CA ILE A 133 12.81 8.35 -4.25
C ILE A 133 13.98 7.51 -4.76
N PHE A 134 14.40 6.51 -3.99
CA PHE A 134 15.48 5.61 -4.39
C PHE A 134 15.17 4.89 -5.71
N LEU A 135 14.03 4.24 -5.80
CA LEU A 135 13.63 3.49 -7.00
C LEU A 135 13.47 4.42 -8.22
N TYR A 136 12.81 5.57 -8.04
CA TYR A 136 12.63 6.52 -9.14
C TYR A 136 13.95 7.13 -9.59
N ALA A 137 14.86 7.49 -8.69
CA ALA A 137 16.17 8.02 -9.06
C ALA A 137 17.01 7.00 -9.82
N GLY A 138 16.99 5.73 -9.39
CA GLY A 138 17.62 4.62 -10.11
C GLY A 138 17.06 4.46 -11.53
N TYR A 139 15.73 4.53 -11.69
CA TYR A 139 15.11 4.44 -13.01
C TYR A 139 15.43 5.65 -13.90
N ILE A 140 15.35 6.89 -13.36
CA ILE A 140 15.69 8.12 -14.09
C ILE A 140 17.15 8.10 -14.59
N ALA A 141 18.06 7.49 -13.84
CA ALA A 141 19.44 7.34 -14.27
C ALA A 141 19.61 6.50 -15.55
N THR A 142 18.64 5.65 -15.89
CA THR A 142 18.63 4.87 -17.14
C THR A 142 18.09 5.67 -18.34
N ILE A 143 17.34 6.75 -18.09
CA ILE A 143 16.80 7.62 -19.14
C ILE A 143 17.93 8.52 -19.66
N PRO A 144 18.18 8.57 -21.00
CA PRO A 144 19.26 9.38 -21.55
C PRO A 144 19.13 10.87 -21.20
N ALA A 145 20.19 11.47 -20.64
CA ALA A 145 20.20 12.88 -20.26
C ALA A 145 20.14 13.84 -21.46
N VAL A 146 20.42 13.33 -22.68
CA VAL A 146 20.28 14.11 -23.90
C VAL A 146 18.88 14.65 -24.13
N LEU A 147 17.85 13.96 -23.60
CA LEU A 147 16.45 14.43 -23.67
C LEU A 147 16.25 15.71 -22.86
N ASP A 148 16.89 15.82 -21.70
CA ASP A 148 16.85 17.04 -20.88
C ASP A 148 17.57 18.19 -21.58
N GLN A 149 18.70 17.91 -22.26
CA GLN A 149 19.49 18.91 -23.02
C GLN A 149 18.71 19.41 -24.24
N ALA A 150 18.09 18.51 -25.02
CA ALA A 150 17.26 18.88 -26.16
C ALA A 150 16.08 19.75 -25.73
N ALA A 151 15.39 19.38 -24.67
CA ALA A 151 14.30 20.18 -24.11
C ALA A 151 14.76 21.60 -23.67
N ALA A 152 15.97 21.69 -23.12
CA ALA A 152 16.54 22.98 -22.72
C ALA A 152 16.86 23.86 -23.93
N VAL A 153 17.34 23.30 -25.05
CA VAL A 153 17.56 24.00 -26.33
C VAL A 153 16.23 24.51 -26.88
N ASP A 154 15.15 23.74 -26.75
CA ASP A 154 13.77 24.10 -27.15
C ASP A 154 13.13 25.11 -26.16
N GLY A 155 13.86 25.59 -25.16
CA GLY A 155 13.38 26.60 -24.20
C GLY A 155 12.47 26.04 -23.11
N ALA A 156 12.36 24.72 -22.94
CA ALA A 156 11.54 24.12 -21.87
C ALA A 156 12.17 24.36 -20.50
N SER A 157 11.37 24.80 -19.51
CA SER A 157 11.78 24.85 -18.12
C SER A 157 12.00 23.45 -17.56
N ARG A 158 12.82 23.31 -16.48
CA ARG A 158 13.07 22.02 -15.83
C ARG A 158 11.79 21.30 -15.38
N LEU A 159 10.81 22.06 -14.88
CA LEU A 159 9.54 21.51 -14.47
C LEU A 159 8.74 20.98 -15.67
N ARG A 160 8.77 21.70 -16.77
CA ARG A 160 8.13 21.28 -18.03
C ARG A 160 8.81 20.04 -18.60
N THR A 161 10.14 20.01 -18.64
CA THR A 161 10.91 18.83 -19.06
C THR A 161 10.58 17.61 -18.20
N PHE A 162 10.50 17.78 -16.89
CA PHE A 162 10.15 16.68 -15.99
C PHE A 162 8.74 16.13 -16.31
N TRP A 163 7.71 16.97 -16.26
CA TRP A 163 6.33 16.49 -16.39
C TRP A 163 5.95 16.02 -17.80
N GLN A 164 6.51 16.64 -18.84
CA GLN A 164 6.14 16.35 -20.23
C GLN A 164 7.03 15.31 -20.92
N ILE A 165 8.27 15.15 -20.48
CA ILE A 165 9.23 14.24 -21.11
C ILE A 165 9.63 13.11 -20.18
N VAL A 166 10.20 13.43 -19.00
CA VAL A 166 10.79 12.42 -18.11
C VAL A 166 9.72 11.60 -17.41
N PHE A 167 8.72 12.23 -16.83
CA PHE A 167 7.66 11.55 -16.06
C PHE A 167 6.87 10.52 -16.89
N PRO A 168 6.47 10.79 -18.14
CA PRO A 168 5.85 9.77 -18.99
C PRO A 168 6.74 8.56 -19.23
N LEU A 169 8.06 8.75 -19.34
CA LEU A 169 9.02 7.66 -19.49
C LEU A 169 9.20 6.85 -18.19
N MET A 170 8.89 7.45 -17.05
CA MET A 170 8.95 6.78 -15.74
C MET A 170 7.72 5.90 -15.44
N ARG A 171 6.71 5.86 -16.29
CA ARG A 171 5.47 5.10 -16.03
C ARG A 171 5.69 3.68 -15.51
N PRO A 172 6.64 2.88 -16.02
CA PRO A 172 6.88 1.54 -15.48
C PRO A 172 7.34 1.55 -14.01
N ALA A 173 8.25 2.46 -13.66
CA ALA A 173 8.73 2.61 -12.28
C ALA A 173 7.62 3.14 -11.34
N VAL A 174 6.82 4.09 -11.84
CA VAL A 174 5.66 4.62 -11.08
C VAL A 174 4.64 3.50 -10.84
N ALA A 175 4.31 2.71 -11.87
CA ALA A 175 3.40 1.57 -11.72
C ALA A 175 3.90 0.57 -10.68
N THR A 176 5.20 0.24 -10.70
CA THR A 176 5.81 -0.66 -9.70
C THR A 176 5.65 -0.12 -8.29
N MET A 177 5.96 1.16 -8.06
CA MET A 177 5.81 1.77 -6.73
C MET A 177 4.35 1.85 -6.28
N VAL A 178 3.44 2.22 -7.18
CA VAL A 178 1.99 2.23 -6.88
C VAL A 178 1.52 0.85 -6.44
N ILE A 179 1.99 -0.21 -7.09
CA ILE A 179 1.63 -1.58 -6.71
C ILE A 179 2.20 -1.91 -5.33
N LEU A 180 3.50 -1.66 -5.09
CA LEU A 180 4.15 -1.95 -3.81
C LEU A 180 3.50 -1.18 -2.65
N ASN A 181 3.27 0.12 -2.83
CA ASN A 181 2.59 0.95 -1.83
C ASN A 181 1.15 0.50 -1.59
N THR A 182 0.42 0.08 -2.64
CA THR A 182 -0.93 -0.45 -2.49
C THR A 182 -0.94 -1.69 -1.60
N PHE A 183 -0.02 -2.64 -1.81
CA PHE A 183 0.13 -3.81 -0.95
C PHE A 183 0.51 -3.41 0.48
N SER A 184 1.42 -2.47 0.65
CA SER A 184 1.87 -1.99 1.97
C SER A 184 0.72 -1.38 2.75
N VAL A 185 0.03 -0.39 2.19
CA VAL A 185 -1.07 0.34 2.85
C VAL A 185 -2.30 -0.56 3.07
N TRP A 186 -2.63 -1.45 2.12
CA TRP A 186 -3.76 -2.37 2.26
C TRP A 186 -3.57 -3.36 3.39
N ASN A 187 -2.37 -3.94 3.51
CA ASN A 187 -2.07 -4.97 4.51
C ASN A 187 -1.67 -4.38 5.87
N ASP A 188 -1.49 -3.06 5.95
CA ASP A 188 -1.11 -2.45 7.21
C ASP A 188 -2.23 -2.56 8.24
N PHE A 189 -1.87 -3.11 9.38
CA PHE A 189 -2.72 -3.26 10.54
C PHE A 189 -2.27 -2.37 11.70
N VAL A 190 -0.96 -2.31 11.91
CA VAL A 190 -0.38 -1.70 13.12
C VAL A 190 -0.56 -0.18 13.13
N ASN A 191 -0.20 0.47 12.04
CA ASN A 191 -0.25 1.94 11.95
C ASN A 191 -1.69 2.48 12.01
N PRO A 192 -2.67 1.94 11.23
CA PRO A 192 -4.05 2.42 11.36
C PRO A 192 -4.65 2.11 12.72
N GLN A 193 -4.32 0.97 13.34
CA GLN A 193 -4.80 0.63 14.69
C GLN A 193 -4.34 1.66 15.73
N ILE A 194 -3.11 2.14 15.61
CA ILE A 194 -2.53 3.10 16.57
C ILE A 194 -2.93 4.53 16.23
N ILE A 195 -2.78 4.95 14.97
CA ILE A 195 -2.94 6.35 14.55
C ILE A 195 -4.41 6.75 14.50
N LEU A 196 -5.29 5.91 13.95
CA LEU A 196 -6.73 6.20 13.91
C LEU A 196 -7.36 5.92 15.26
N GLY A 197 -7.07 4.76 15.84
CA GLY A 197 -7.62 4.34 17.11
C GLY A 197 -9.13 4.09 17.06
N PRO A 198 -9.72 3.49 18.10
CA PRO A 198 -11.15 3.13 18.13
C PRO A 198 -12.08 4.35 18.19
N GLY A 199 -11.60 5.48 18.76
CA GLY A 199 -12.41 6.69 18.95
C GLY A 199 -12.66 7.51 17.69
N SER A 200 -11.92 7.28 16.60
CA SER A 200 -12.09 8.03 15.33
C SER A 200 -13.32 7.59 14.53
N GLY A 201 -13.86 6.41 14.79
CA GLY A 201 -14.87 5.78 13.95
C GLY A 201 -14.37 5.40 12.55
N LEU A 202 -13.06 5.55 12.28
CA LEU A 202 -12.40 5.15 11.05
C LEU A 202 -11.68 3.82 11.26
N TYR A 203 -11.83 2.91 10.32
CA TYR A 203 -11.13 1.64 10.33
C TYR A 203 -10.81 1.22 8.89
N THR A 204 -9.65 0.61 8.72
CA THR A 204 -9.27 -0.06 7.48
C THR A 204 -9.88 -1.47 7.44
N VAL A 205 -9.81 -2.11 6.29
CA VAL A 205 -10.26 -3.51 6.16
C VAL A 205 -9.55 -4.40 7.18
N THR A 206 -8.23 -4.26 7.34
CA THR A 206 -7.42 -5.06 8.26
C THR A 206 -7.80 -4.84 9.73
N THR A 207 -7.96 -3.58 10.16
CA THR A 207 -8.35 -3.28 11.55
C THR A 207 -9.80 -3.66 11.84
N GLY A 208 -10.70 -3.50 10.87
CA GLY A 208 -12.09 -3.91 11.00
C GLY A 208 -12.25 -5.44 11.07
N VAL A 209 -11.52 -6.17 10.23
CA VAL A 209 -11.47 -7.65 10.30
C VAL A 209 -10.97 -8.11 11.67
N TYR A 210 -9.88 -7.50 12.16
CA TYR A 210 -9.36 -7.83 13.48
C TYR A 210 -10.41 -7.62 14.58
N ALA A 211 -11.11 -6.49 14.55
CA ALA A 211 -12.18 -6.21 15.53
C ALA A 211 -13.32 -7.24 15.44
N ALA A 212 -13.77 -7.58 14.22
CA ALA A 212 -14.82 -8.57 14.01
C ALA A 212 -14.37 -9.98 14.44
N VAL A 213 -13.17 -10.42 14.05
CA VAL A 213 -12.66 -11.75 14.37
C VAL A 213 -12.35 -11.91 15.85
N SER A 214 -11.74 -10.90 16.51
CA SER A 214 -11.41 -10.99 17.94
C SER A 214 -12.64 -11.16 18.84
N GLN A 215 -13.77 -10.64 18.41
CA GLN A 215 -15.02 -10.74 19.15
C GLN A 215 -15.76 -12.06 18.91
N TYR A 216 -15.56 -12.68 17.72
CA TYR A 216 -16.19 -13.95 17.31
C TYR A 216 -15.17 -15.07 17.12
N SER A 217 -14.11 -15.08 17.92
CA SER A 217 -12.98 -16.01 17.75
C SER A 217 -13.34 -17.50 17.71
N THR A 218 -14.51 -17.87 18.23
CA THR A 218 -15.04 -19.24 18.21
C THR A 218 -16.09 -19.50 17.13
N ASP A 219 -16.60 -18.44 16.47
CA ASP A 219 -17.57 -18.56 15.38
C ASP A 219 -16.87 -18.47 14.02
N TYR A 220 -16.47 -19.61 13.51
CA TYR A 220 -15.81 -19.71 12.22
C TYR A 220 -16.70 -19.29 11.04
N THR A 221 -18.03 -19.26 11.21
CA THR A 221 -18.96 -18.79 10.18
C THR A 221 -18.95 -17.27 10.01
N VAL A 222 -18.33 -16.54 10.94
CA VAL A 222 -18.02 -15.09 10.81
C VAL A 222 -16.58 -14.89 10.39
N VAL A 223 -15.64 -15.66 10.97
CA VAL A 223 -14.20 -15.50 10.77
C VAL A 223 -13.80 -15.72 9.31
N PHE A 224 -14.11 -16.89 8.73
CA PHE A 224 -13.69 -17.23 7.37
C PHE A 224 -14.27 -16.30 6.29
N PRO A 225 -15.59 -16.00 6.28
CA PRO A 225 -16.14 -15.07 5.29
C PRO A 225 -15.56 -13.67 5.41
N THR A 226 -15.36 -13.17 6.63
CA THR A 226 -14.79 -11.84 6.86
C THR A 226 -13.35 -11.75 6.34
N LEU A 227 -12.52 -12.77 6.59
CA LEU A 227 -11.18 -12.87 6.06
C LEU A 227 -11.17 -12.99 4.53
N LEU A 228 -12.09 -13.79 3.95
CA LEU A 228 -12.20 -13.90 2.49
C LEU A 228 -12.55 -12.56 1.85
N LEU A 229 -13.52 -11.84 2.40
CA LEU A 229 -13.89 -10.51 1.95
C LEU A 229 -12.70 -9.54 2.06
N ALA A 230 -11.91 -9.60 3.13
CA ALA A 230 -10.76 -8.73 3.30
C ALA A 230 -9.66 -8.94 2.25
N ILE A 231 -9.39 -10.19 1.88
CA ILE A 231 -8.31 -10.53 0.95
C ILE A 231 -8.75 -10.49 -0.53
N ALA A 232 -10.04 -10.67 -0.81
CA ALA A 232 -10.54 -10.80 -2.18
C ALA A 232 -10.18 -9.62 -3.11
N PRO A 233 -10.35 -8.33 -2.72
CA PRO A 233 -9.94 -7.21 -3.58
C PRO A 233 -8.45 -7.19 -3.87
N LEU A 234 -7.62 -7.57 -2.90
CA LEU A 234 -6.18 -7.61 -3.06
C LEU A 234 -5.74 -8.74 -4.00
N LEU A 235 -6.39 -9.90 -3.93
CA LEU A 235 -6.16 -11.00 -4.87
C LEU A 235 -6.54 -10.59 -6.30
N VAL A 236 -7.69 -9.94 -6.47
CA VAL A 236 -8.13 -9.41 -7.77
C VAL A 236 -7.10 -8.39 -8.29
N PHE A 237 -6.69 -7.44 -7.46
CA PHE A 237 -5.67 -6.46 -7.81
C PHE A 237 -4.35 -7.14 -8.20
N PHE A 238 -3.91 -8.15 -7.46
CA PHE A 238 -2.69 -8.91 -7.76
C PHE A 238 -2.75 -9.58 -9.15
N VAL A 239 -3.85 -10.27 -9.46
CA VAL A 239 -4.01 -10.95 -10.75
C VAL A 239 -3.88 -9.97 -11.92
N PHE A 240 -4.44 -8.75 -11.81
CA PHE A 240 -4.32 -7.74 -12.86
C PHE A 240 -2.94 -7.09 -12.91
N MET A 241 -2.27 -6.94 -11.76
CA MET A 241 -1.02 -6.19 -11.66
C MET A 241 0.25 -7.04 -11.75
N GLN A 242 0.18 -8.37 -11.60
CA GLN A 242 1.36 -9.26 -11.58
C GLN A 242 2.31 -9.08 -12.78
N ARG A 243 1.78 -8.82 -13.98
CA ARG A 243 2.60 -8.58 -15.19
C ARG A 243 3.43 -7.30 -15.10
N HIS A 244 2.96 -6.28 -14.40
CA HIS A 244 3.65 -5.00 -14.24
C HIS A 244 4.74 -5.05 -13.16
N ILE A 245 4.60 -5.94 -12.16
CA ILE A 245 5.61 -6.16 -11.12
C ILE A 245 6.87 -6.74 -11.74
N ILE A 246 6.73 -7.76 -12.59
CA ILE A 246 7.87 -8.45 -13.23
C ILE A 246 8.65 -7.50 -14.13
N SER A 247 7.97 -6.70 -14.96
CA SER A 247 8.62 -5.78 -15.89
C SER A 247 9.35 -4.61 -15.19
N GLY A 248 8.83 -4.14 -14.06
CA GLY A 248 9.45 -3.02 -13.33
C GLY A 248 10.68 -3.41 -12.51
N LEU A 249 10.70 -4.62 -11.93
CA LEU A 249 11.85 -5.12 -11.17
C LEU A 249 13.01 -5.52 -12.09
N THR A 250 12.72 -6.09 -13.26
CA THR A 250 13.76 -6.50 -14.23
C THR A 250 14.41 -5.32 -14.94
N ALA A 251 13.70 -4.23 -15.19
CA ALA A 251 14.27 -3.00 -15.77
C ALA A 251 15.37 -2.36 -14.91
N GLY A 252 15.35 -2.59 -13.57
CA GLY A 252 16.41 -2.15 -12.65
C GLY A 252 17.59 -3.12 -12.51
N ALA A 253 17.41 -4.39 -12.86
CA ALA A 253 18.39 -5.46 -12.61
C ALA A 253 19.29 -5.81 -13.83
N THR A 254 18.99 -5.32 -15.03
CA THR A 254 19.70 -5.69 -16.27
C THR A 254 20.94 -4.85 -16.59
N LYS A 255 21.66 -4.37 -15.58
CA LYS A 255 23.04 -3.86 -15.73
C LYS A 255 23.94 -4.52 -14.69
N GLY A 256 24.27 -5.76 -14.94
CA GLY A 256 25.43 -6.47 -14.46
C GLY A 256 26.20 -6.97 -15.67
#